data_4599f9cea0eec7a3ef2f0d2aa9814ecd
#
_entry.id   4599f9cea0eec7a3ef2f0d2aa9814ecd
#
_cell.length_a   1.000
_cell.length_b   1.000
_cell.length_c   1.000
_cell.angle_alpha   90.00
_cell.angle_beta   90.00
_cell.angle_gamma   90.00
#
_symmetry.space_group_name_H-M   'P 1'
#
loop_
_entity.id
_entity.type
_entity.pdbx_description
1 polymer ?
#
loop_
_entity_poly.entity_id
_entity_poly.type
_entity_poly.pdbx_seq_one_letter_code
_entity_poly.pdbx_strand_id
1 'polypeptide(L)'
;MASSLVIHIAAGEDKHTEVLSQDRIRIGASEDCDLRLRASSLHLDSHANGVVLELARTNGHYRVKEFDQSLDLKHNGKPLALNAKIKDGDEVRCEPGLLALSFFPVRDLPAVINTRQQMQVAPFIGTAAIESAATARRDDAKVFLREFTRELVREIKITTKIIALVITLALVGGFLYLGFGLYSELKRNRRVVEDQRAQIDQIKQQTSNTSNQIKNIDRSNQNILDSLSLAPKLRNDFGGGVCMILGTYFFVESGTGRPLRYPEVRTNDDGMVVQSGDDRVQLTPEGKGVIAEYEAVGTGFYVGGGYILTNHHVAQPWLADERAQILTSSVNGQPRLKKLLAYFPDHSQPLTLKFKVAAQQDDVAVCIFDVKDAPTDIPVLPLDKNSDAVAIGKTVVMMGYPNGPDRLLALRDDAEAYMIRARCGSSLGSLLGCLSDKNRIQPLTTQGNITDLDVHRVVYDARTAEGGSGAPLFGQSGRVIGVNFAIFTESTASNFAVPIRYGLELLQRAGWVPPDAAEANMNENGNANQAAPRNNAPPQNSSRQER
;
A
#
# COMPACT_ATOMS: atom_id res chain seq x y z
N MET A 1 -23.45 23.39 -7.63
CA MET A 1 -22.83 22.24 -6.97
C MET A 1 -22.82 21.09 -7.94
N ALA A 2 -21.65 20.69 -8.41
CA ALA A 2 -21.53 19.61 -9.39
C ALA A 2 -21.54 18.27 -8.61
N SER A 3 -22.62 17.50 -8.73
CA SER A 3 -22.68 16.15 -8.21
C SER A 3 -22.22 15.19 -9.29
N SER A 4 -21.29 14.32 -9.01
CA SER A 4 -20.83 13.26 -9.92
C SER A 4 -21.51 11.94 -9.57
N LEU A 5 -21.61 11.06 -10.55
CA LEU A 5 -22.15 9.71 -10.39
C LEU A 5 -21.02 8.71 -10.57
N VAL A 6 -20.74 7.94 -9.55
CA VAL A 6 -19.83 6.80 -9.62
C VAL A 6 -20.65 5.59 -10.00
N ILE A 7 -20.22 4.89 -11.05
CA ILE A 7 -20.88 3.68 -11.54
C ILE A 7 -19.89 2.54 -11.45
N HIS A 8 -20.21 1.56 -10.62
CA HIS A 8 -19.46 0.31 -10.55
C HIS A 8 -20.11 -0.71 -11.50
N ILE A 9 -19.32 -1.21 -12.43
CA ILE A 9 -19.75 -2.13 -13.47
C ILE A 9 -19.20 -3.51 -13.14
N ALA A 10 -20.07 -4.51 -13.06
CA ALA A 10 -19.70 -5.90 -12.97
C ALA A 10 -20.33 -6.65 -14.16
N ALA A 11 -19.50 -7.19 -15.04
CA ALA A 11 -19.90 -7.92 -16.22
C ALA A 11 -19.11 -9.25 -16.30
N GLY A 12 -19.63 -10.30 -15.65
CA GLY A 12 -18.91 -11.54 -15.48
C GLY A 12 -17.68 -11.37 -14.58
N GLU A 13 -16.50 -11.66 -15.11
CA GLU A 13 -15.22 -11.47 -14.39
C GLU A 13 -14.69 -10.04 -14.47
N ASP A 14 -15.14 -9.25 -15.47
CA ASP A 14 -14.73 -7.87 -15.65
C ASP A 14 -15.45 -6.95 -14.62
N LYS A 15 -14.66 -6.28 -13.78
CA LYS A 15 -15.15 -5.28 -12.82
C LYS A 15 -14.35 -4.01 -12.93
N HIS A 16 -15.02 -2.90 -13.19
CA HIS A 16 -14.37 -1.59 -13.19
C HIS A 16 -15.33 -0.50 -12.71
N THR A 17 -14.78 0.66 -12.40
CA THR A 17 -15.55 1.79 -11.85
C THR A 17 -15.29 3.04 -12.68
N GLU A 18 -16.37 3.72 -13.07
CA GLU A 18 -16.31 4.97 -13.83
C GLU A 18 -16.96 6.11 -13.05
N VAL A 19 -16.41 7.32 -13.21
CA VAL A 19 -16.90 8.53 -12.56
C VAL A 19 -17.36 9.51 -13.62
N LEU A 20 -18.64 9.77 -13.66
CA LEU A 20 -19.27 10.63 -14.65
C LEU A 20 -19.92 11.85 -13.97
N SER A 21 -19.69 13.03 -14.53
CA SER A 21 -20.21 14.30 -14.01
C SER A 21 -21.17 15.02 -14.94
N GLN A 22 -21.47 14.41 -16.08
CA GLN A 22 -22.38 14.96 -17.08
C GLN A 22 -23.82 15.01 -16.56
N ASP A 23 -24.61 15.99 -17.05
CA ASP A 23 -26.03 16.08 -16.72
C ASP A 23 -26.89 14.99 -17.40
N ARG A 24 -26.32 14.39 -18.42
CA ARG A 24 -26.90 13.27 -19.15
C ARG A 24 -25.84 12.22 -19.36
N ILE A 25 -26.11 11.00 -18.96
CA ILE A 25 -25.20 9.86 -19.00
C ILE A 25 -25.87 8.76 -19.83
N ARG A 26 -25.22 8.37 -20.92
CA ARG A 26 -25.63 7.25 -21.78
C ARG A 26 -24.71 6.06 -21.54
N ILE A 27 -25.29 4.92 -21.25
CA ILE A 27 -24.60 3.66 -20.95
C ILE A 27 -25.02 2.64 -22.00
N GLY A 28 -24.07 2.03 -22.68
CA GLY A 28 -24.36 1.04 -23.71
C GLY A 28 -23.16 0.63 -24.55
N ALA A 29 -23.40 -0.05 -25.68
CA ALA A 29 -22.36 -0.53 -26.57
C ALA A 29 -22.01 0.43 -27.71
N SER A 30 -22.80 1.49 -27.93
CA SER A 30 -22.60 2.48 -29.01
C SER A 30 -21.38 3.34 -28.75
N GLU A 31 -20.76 3.86 -29.82
CA GLU A 31 -19.67 4.83 -29.75
C GLU A 31 -20.07 6.16 -29.11
N ASP A 32 -21.36 6.49 -29.16
CA ASP A 32 -21.92 7.71 -28.58
C ASP A 32 -22.27 7.60 -27.09
N CYS A 33 -21.96 6.47 -26.44
CA CYS A 33 -22.19 6.28 -25.01
C CYS A 33 -21.04 6.85 -24.16
N ASP A 34 -21.40 7.57 -23.09
CA ASP A 34 -20.47 8.12 -22.12
C ASP A 34 -19.79 7.00 -21.33
N LEU A 35 -20.47 5.88 -21.14
CA LEU A 35 -19.96 4.66 -20.55
C LEU A 35 -20.17 3.52 -21.54
N ARG A 36 -19.06 3.01 -22.07
CA ARG A 36 -19.09 1.99 -23.09
C ARG A 36 -18.99 0.59 -22.50
N LEU A 37 -20.01 -0.22 -22.72
CA LEU A 37 -20.05 -1.62 -22.32
C LEU A 37 -19.60 -2.51 -23.48
N ARG A 38 -18.92 -3.61 -23.19
CA ARG A 38 -18.56 -4.61 -24.21
C ARG A 38 -19.83 -5.33 -24.68
N ALA A 39 -20.04 -5.42 -25.97
CA ALA A 39 -21.21 -6.09 -26.56
C ALA A 39 -21.35 -7.56 -26.12
N SER A 40 -20.24 -8.25 -25.87
CA SER A 40 -20.20 -9.62 -25.34
C SER A 40 -20.81 -9.76 -23.94
N SER A 41 -20.83 -8.70 -23.15
CA SER A 41 -21.38 -8.69 -21.79
C SER A 41 -22.91 -8.55 -21.76
N LEU A 42 -23.53 -8.17 -22.87
CA LEU A 42 -24.94 -7.83 -22.96
C LEU A 42 -25.79 -8.91 -23.64
N HIS A 43 -25.19 -9.96 -24.25
CA HIS A 43 -25.90 -10.97 -25.07
C HIS A 43 -26.85 -10.34 -26.10
N LEU A 44 -26.47 -9.17 -26.65
CA LEU A 44 -27.25 -8.45 -27.63
C LEU A 44 -27.07 -9.08 -29.02
N ASP A 45 -28.14 -9.60 -29.56
CA ASP A 45 -28.26 -9.80 -31.01
C ASP A 45 -28.15 -8.46 -31.70
N SER A 46 -27.52 -8.42 -32.87
CA SER A 46 -26.95 -7.28 -33.61
C SER A 46 -27.89 -6.13 -34.03
N HIS A 47 -29.04 -5.93 -33.39
CA HIS A 47 -30.08 -4.95 -33.81
C HIS A 47 -30.51 -3.91 -32.76
N ALA A 48 -29.91 -3.91 -31.54
CA ALA A 48 -30.24 -2.89 -30.56
C ALA A 48 -29.48 -1.58 -30.84
N ASN A 49 -30.15 -0.43 -30.62
CA ASN A 49 -29.61 0.93 -30.79
C ASN A 49 -28.36 1.26 -29.94
N GLY A 50 -27.73 0.29 -29.35
CA GLY A 50 -26.49 0.40 -28.62
C GLY A 50 -26.56 1.14 -27.28
N VAL A 51 -27.64 1.83 -26.95
CA VAL A 51 -27.86 2.48 -25.64
C VAL A 51 -28.74 1.59 -24.77
N VAL A 52 -28.20 1.12 -23.67
CA VAL A 52 -28.89 0.24 -22.70
C VAL A 52 -29.68 1.05 -21.68
N LEU A 53 -29.08 2.11 -21.18
CA LEU A 53 -29.67 2.96 -20.14
C LEU A 53 -29.21 4.40 -20.30
N GLU A 54 -30.17 5.34 -20.25
CA GLU A 54 -29.91 6.77 -20.22
C GLU A 54 -30.37 7.36 -18.88
N LEU A 55 -29.47 8.05 -18.20
CA LEU A 55 -29.74 8.78 -16.98
C LEU A 55 -29.68 10.28 -17.24
N ALA A 56 -30.62 11.04 -16.70
CA ALA A 56 -30.60 12.50 -16.73
C ALA A 56 -30.67 13.08 -15.32
N ARG A 57 -29.91 14.13 -15.07
CA ARG A 57 -29.90 14.82 -13.79
C ARG A 57 -31.03 15.85 -13.72
N THR A 58 -31.90 15.69 -12.74
CA THR A 58 -33.03 16.60 -12.50
C THR A 58 -33.07 16.93 -11.00
N ASN A 59 -33.06 18.21 -10.65
CA ASN A 59 -33.06 18.68 -9.27
C ASN A 59 -31.95 18.07 -8.39
N GLY A 60 -30.72 17.96 -8.96
CA GLY A 60 -29.56 17.43 -8.26
C GLY A 60 -29.53 15.91 -8.06
N HIS A 61 -30.42 15.18 -8.71
CA HIS A 61 -30.48 13.72 -8.67
C HIS A 61 -30.56 13.13 -10.07
N TYR A 62 -29.91 12.00 -10.29
CA TYR A 62 -30.05 11.24 -11.52
C TYR A 62 -31.34 10.43 -11.53
N ARG A 63 -32.01 10.44 -12.68
CA ARG A 63 -33.24 9.69 -12.96
C ARG A 63 -33.11 8.94 -14.27
N VAL A 64 -33.76 7.79 -14.35
CA VAL A 64 -33.86 7.01 -15.58
C VAL A 64 -34.69 7.79 -16.58
N LYS A 65 -34.08 8.19 -17.69
CA LYS A 65 -34.76 8.92 -18.77
C LYS A 65 -35.27 7.98 -19.86
N GLU A 66 -34.40 7.04 -20.23
CA GLU A 66 -34.69 6.06 -21.28
C GLU A 66 -33.91 4.78 -20.98
N PHE A 67 -34.43 3.64 -21.36
CA PHE A 67 -33.75 2.36 -21.29
C PHE A 67 -34.28 1.42 -22.37
N ASP A 68 -33.49 0.45 -22.77
CA ASP A 68 -33.87 -0.53 -23.77
C ASP A 68 -34.90 -1.51 -23.21
N GLN A 69 -36.12 -1.44 -23.73
CA GLN A 69 -37.22 -2.30 -23.26
C GLN A 69 -37.08 -3.75 -23.74
N SER A 70 -36.19 -4.05 -24.68
CA SER A 70 -35.93 -5.41 -25.12
C SER A 70 -35.08 -6.18 -24.09
N LEU A 71 -34.43 -5.46 -23.15
CA LEU A 71 -33.62 -6.02 -22.08
C LEU A 71 -34.44 -6.08 -20.78
N ASP A 72 -34.44 -7.23 -20.11
CA ASP A 72 -35.08 -7.35 -18.79
C ASP A 72 -34.22 -6.68 -17.72
N LEU A 73 -34.32 -5.34 -17.64
CA LEU A 73 -33.59 -4.53 -16.68
C LEU A 73 -34.36 -4.43 -15.37
N LYS A 74 -33.70 -4.82 -14.28
CA LYS A 74 -34.26 -4.77 -12.91
C LYS A 74 -33.50 -3.77 -12.04
N HIS A 75 -34.23 -2.84 -11.44
CA HIS A 75 -33.74 -1.91 -10.45
C HIS A 75 -34.01 -2.45 -9.04
N ASN A 76 -32.96 -2.83 -8.31
CA ASN A 76 -33.04 -3.46 -7.00
C ASN A 76 -34.03 -4.68 -6.96
N GLY A 77 -33.99 -5.50 -8.03
CA GLY A 77 -34.82 -6.71 -8.16
C GLY A 77 -36.26 -6.46 -8.63
N LYS A 78 -36.65 -5.21 -8.96
CA LYS A 78 -37.96 -4.86 -9.56
C LYS A 78 -37.77 -4.39 -10.99
N PRO A 79 -38.74 -4.56 -11.89
CA PRO A 79 -38.64 -4.04 -13.25
C PRO A 79 -38.27 -2.55 -13.25
N LEU A 80 -37.33 -2.16 -14.14
CA LEU A 80 -36.90 -0.77 -14.25
C LEU A 80 -38.03 0.10 -14.76
N ALA A 81 -38.26 1.25 -14.13
CA ALA A 81 -39.31 2.18 -14.52
C ALA A 81 -38.71 3.48 -15.01
N LEU A 82 -39.38 4.10 -16.01
CA LEU A 82 -39.05 5.45 -16.45
C LEU A 82 -39.19 6.45 -15.29
N ASN A 83 -38.32 7.44 -15.27
CA ASN A 83 -38.24 8.46 -14.22
C ASN A 83 -37.91 7.95 -12.81
N ALA A 84 -37.51 6.67 -12.68
CA ALA A 84 -37.02 6.14 -11.43
C ALA A 84 -35.80 6.93 -10.92
N LYS A 85 -35.80 7.33 -9.66
CA LYS A 85 -34.68 8.06 -9.04
C LYS A 85 -33.58 7.09 -8.67
N ILE A 86 -32.36 7.37 -9.06
CA ILE A 86 -31.17 6.63 -8.68
C ILE A 86 -30.68 7.16 -7.32
N LYS A 87 -30.59 6.29 -6.34
CA LYS A 87 -30.12 6.56 -4.99
C LYS A 87 -28.74 5.92 -4.79
N ASP A 88 -28.12 6.26 -3.69
CA ASP A 88 -26.85 5.71 -3.26
C ASP A 88 -26.98 4.19 -2.98
N GLY A 89 -26.14 3.40 -3.65
CA GLY A 89 -26.15 1.94 -3.54
C GLY A 89 -27.24 1.24 -4.38
N ASP A 90 -27.99 1.96 -5.22
CA ASP A 90 -28.95 1.34 -6.13
C ASP A 90 -28.23 0.50 -7.20
N GLU A 91 -28.84 -0.62 -7.57
CA GLU A 91 -28.29 -1.54 -8.55
C GLU A 91 -29.29 -1.78 -9.68
N VAL A 92 -28.81 -1.70 -10.91
CA VAL A 92 -29.55 -2.11 -12.10
C VAL A 92 -28.88 -3.35 -12.69
N ARG A 93 -29.65 -4.45 -12.79
CA ARG A 93 -29.21 -5.72 -13.38
C ARG A 93 -29.94 -6.02 -14.68
N CYS A 94 -29.23 -6.64 -15.61
CA CYS A 94 -29.81 -7.22 -16.81
C CYS A 94 -29.93 -8.73 -16.62
N GLU A 95 -31.15 -9.28 -16.69
CA GLU A 95 -31.38 -10.73 -16.64
C GLU A 95 -31.87 -11.21 -18.03
N PRO A 96 -31.32 -12.33 -18.56
CA PRO A 96 -30.42 -13.32 -17.94
C PRO A 96 -28.92 -13.00 -18.05
N GLY A 97 -28.54 -11.76 -18.34
CA GLY A 97 -27.14 -11.34 -18.51
C GLY A 97 -26.36 -11.26 -17.19
N LEU A 98 -25.02 -11.19 -17.32
CA LEU A 98 -24.11 -11.06 -16.19
C LEU A 98 -23.80 -9.59 -15.84
N LEU A 99 -24.54 -8.63 -16.40
CA LEU A 99 -24.30 -7.20 -16.19
C LEU A 99 -25.02 -6.70 -14.95
N ALA A 100 -24.27 -6.10 -14.04
CA ALA A 100 -24.78 -5.34 -12.91
C ALA A 100 -24.12 -3.97 -12.84
N LEU A 101 -24.92 -2.92 -12.71
CA LEU A 101 -24.50 -1.52 -12.58
C LEU A 101 -24.91 -1.03 -11.20
N SER A 102 -23.96 -0.73 -10.33
CA SER A 102 -24.21 -0.15 -9.02
C SER A 102 -23.88 1.34 -9.03
N PHE A 103 -24.77 2.17 -8.50
CA PHE A 103 -24.73 3.63 -8.61
C PHE A 103 -24.45 4.28 -7.25
N PHE A 104 -23.51 5.23 -7.23
CA PHE A 104 -23.13 5.98 -6.04
C PHE A 104 -23.07 7.48 -6.36
N PRO A 105 -24.16 8.25 -6.14
CA PRO A 105 -24.15 9.70 -6.32
C PRO A 105 -23.26 10.37 -5.27
N VAL A 106 -22.22 11.05 -5.71
CA VAL A 106 -21.31 11.79 -4.83
C VAL A 106 -21.70 13.26 -4.87
N ARG A 107 -22.05 13.81 -3.71
CA ARG A 107 -22.27 15.26 -3.52
C ARG A 107 -20.95 15.85 -3.04
N ASP A 108 -20.56 16.98 -3.64
CA ASP A 108 -19.38 17.76 -3.25
C ASP A 108 -17.99 17.15 -3.59
N LEU A 109 -17.81 16.61 -4.77
CA LEU A 109 -16.47 16.60 -5.37
C LEU A 109 -16.13 18.05 -5.76
N PRO A 110 -14.95 18.57 -5.37
CA PRO A 110 -14.49 19.84 -5.90
C PRO A 110 -14.52 19.76 -7.42
N ALA A 111 -14.99 20.84 -8.06
CA ALA A 111 -15.12 20.90 -9.52
C ALA A 111 -13.79 20.45 -10.13
N VAL A 112 -13.82 19.33 -10.84
CA VAL A 112 -12.69 18.89 -11.66
C VAL A 112 -12.59 19.94 -12.75
N ILE A 113 -11.64 20.86 -12.57
CA ILE A 113 -11.29 21.81 -13.60
C ILE A 113 -10.76 20.97 -14.76
N ASN A 114 -11.50 20.94 -15.85
CA ASN A 114 -11.08 20.35 -17.11
C ASN A 114 -9.92 21.17 -17.68
N THR A 115 -8.76 21.07 -17.07
CA THR A 115 -7.51 21.50 -17.62
C THR A 115 -6.76 20.26 -18.10
N ARG A 116 -6.90 19.98 -19.39
CA ARG A 116 -6.13 18.98 -20.15
C ARG A 116 -4.61 19.15 -20.06
N GLN A 117 -4.10 19.85 -19.08
CA GLN A 117 -2.69 20.23 -18.95
C GLN A 117 -2.07 20.13 -17.55
N GLN A 118 -2.68 19.40 -16.61
CA GLN A 118 -1.99 19.15 -15.36
C GLN A 118 -1.81 17.65 -15.12
N MET A 119 -0.53 17.30 -15.16
CA MET A 119 0.04 15.97 -15.07
C MET A 119 -0.44 15.19 -13.83
N GLN A 120 -1.07 14.11 -14.08
CA GLN A 120 -0.95 12.75 -13.55
C GLN A 120 -0.87 12.47 -12.03
N VAL A 121 -1.01 13.42 -11.15
CA VAL A 121 -1.17 13.13 -9.71
C VAL A 121 -2.66 13.16 -9.32
N ALA A 122 -3.48 13.88 -10.07
CA ALA A 122 -4.90 14.05 -9.81
C ALA A 122 -5.76 12.76 -9.93
N PRO A 123 -5.52 11.81 -10.87
CA PRO A 123 -6.38 10.64 -10.99
C PRO A 123 -6.34 9.73 -9.76
N PHE A 124 -5.14 9.58 -9.16
CA PHE A 124 -4.97 8.69 -8.02
C PHE A 124 -5.67 9.19 -6.75
N ILE A 125 -5.62 10.49 -6.49
CA ILE A 125 -6.31 11.08 -5.33
C ILE A 125 -7.82 11.05 -5.52
N GLY A 126 -8.28 11.27 -6.76
CA GLY A 126 -9.69 11.09 -7.12
C GLY A 126 -10.16 9.65 -6.86
N THR A 127 -9.38 8.67 -7.30
CA THR A 127 -9.68 7.24 -7.13
C THR A 127 -9.61 6.83 -5.66
N ALA A 128 -8.58 7.26 -4.93
CA ALA A 128 -8.42 6.95 -3.50
C ALA A 128 -9.49 7.64 -2.63
N ALA A 129 -9.88 8.87 -2.95
CA ALA A 129 -10.98 9.57 -2.25
C ALA A 129 -12.34 8.93 -2.55
N ILE A 130 -12.55 8.44 -3.77
CA ILE A 130 -13.76 7.73 -4.18
C ILE A 130 -13.79 6.34 -3.55
N GLU A 131 -12.67 5.63 -3.52
CA GLU A 131 -12.54 4.32 -2.91
C GLU A 131 -12.66 4.39 -1.38
N SER A 132 -12.12 5.43 -0.74
CA SER A 132 -12.31 5.67 0.69
C SER A 132 -13.73 6.12 1.04
N ALA A 133 -14.40 6.90 0.18
CA ALA A 133 -15.80 7.27 0.36
C ALA A 133 -16.74 6.07 0.12
N ALA A 134 -16.39 5.17 -0.80
CA ALA A 134 -17.12 3.92 -1.03
C ALA A 134 -16.86 2.90 0.09
N THR A 135 -15.65 2.87 0.69
CA THR A 135 -15.33 1.98 1.82
C THR A 135 -15.78 2.51 3.17
N ALA A 136 -15.78 3.83 3.40
CA ALA A 136 -16.24 4.41 4.67
C ALA A 136 -17.75 4.23 4.93
N ARG A 137 -18.54 3.90 3.91
CA ARG A 137 -19.97 3.55 4.06
C ARG A 137 -20.26 2.06 4.11
N ARG A 138 -19.24 1.22 4.07
CA ARG A 138 -19.36 -0.23 4.29
C ARG A 138 -19.33 -0.59 5.79
N ASP A 139 -20.06 0.15 6.60
CA ASP A 139 -20.38 -0.25 7.99
C ASP A 139 -21.50 -1.33 8.03
N ASP A 140 -21.65 -2.05 6.93
CA ASP A 140 -22.67 -3.08 6.75
C ASP A 140 -22.10 -4.51 6.69
N ALA A 141 -21.03 -4.77 7.45
CA ALA A 141 -20.68 -6.17 7.73
C ALA A 141 -21.86 -6.93 8.38
N LYS A 142 -22.74 -6.22 9.11
CA LYS A 142 -23.99 -6.79 9.65
C LYS A 142 -25.04 -7.03 8.56
N VAL A 143 -25.13 -6.17 7.54
CA VAL A 143 -26.06 -6.38 6.42
C VAL A 143 -25.54 -7.47 5.50
N PHE A 144 -24.26 -7.50 5.18
CA PHE A 144 -23.62 -8.57 4.42
C PHE A 144 -23.74 -9.94 5.12
N LEU A 145 -23.47 -10.03 6.42
CA LEU A 145 -23.67 -11.25 7.18
C LEU A 145 -25.16 -11.66 7.25
N ARG A 146 -26.07 -10.69 7.30
CA ARG A 146 -27.51 -10.95 7.35
C ARG A 146 -28.07 -11.39 5.99
N GLU A 147 -27.57 -10.83 4.90
CA GLU A 147 -27.91 -11.27 3.54
C GLU A 147 -27.23 -12.58 3.18
N PHE A 148 -25.95 -12.75 3.48
CA PHE A 148 -25.21 -13.99 3.28
C PHE A 148 -25.82 -15.16 4.06
N THR A 149 -26.21 -14.96 5.33
CA THR A 149 -26.90 -15.99 6.12
C THR A 149 -28.31 -16.23 5.60
N ARG A 150 -29.00 -15.20 5.06
CA ARG A 150 -30.35 -15.35 4.50
C ARG A 150 -30.32 -16.10 3.17
N GLU A 151 -29.30 -15.89 2.34
CA GLU A 151 -29.10 -16.57 1.06
C GLU A 151 -28.64 -18.02 1.26
N LEU A 152 -27.70 -18.28 2.17
CA LEU A 152 -27.29 -19.62 2.59
C LEU A 152 -28.45 -20.45 3.15
N VAL A 153 -29.33 -19.80 3.92
CA VAL A 153 -30.53 -20.46 4.46
C VAL A 153 -31.59 -20.69 3.39
N ARG A 154 -31.60 -19.92 2.29
CA ARG A 154 -32.60 -20.03 1.21
C ARG A 154 -32.31 -21.20 0.26
N GLU A 155 -31.04 -21.54 0.02
CA GLU A 155 -30.66 -22.63 -0.89
C GLU A 155 -30.70 -24.03 -0.27
N ILE A 156 -30.76 -24.13 1.06
CA ILE A 156 -30.86 -25.44 1.73
C ILE A 156 -32.30 -25.97 1.58
N LYS A 157 -32.43 -27.11 0.92
CA LYS A 157 -33.73 -27.81 0.77
C LYS A 157 -34.42 -27.99 2.13
N ILE A 158 -35.75 -27.81 2.16
CA ILE A 158 -36.57 -27.92 3.38
C ILE A 158 -36.34 -29.23 4.12
N THR A 159 -36.07 -30.32 3.40
CA THR A 159 -35.72 -31.64 3.98
C THR A 159 -34.45 -31.58 4.83
N THR A 160 -33.42 -30.85 4.40
CA THR A 160 -32.16 -30.72 5.16
C THR A 160 -32.36 -29.87 6.42
N LYS A 161 -33.23 -28.84 6.37
CA LYS A 161 -33.62 -28.03 7.56
C LYS A 161 -34.35 -28.84 8.59
N ILE A 162 -35.28 -29.71 8.15
CA ILE A 162 -36.03 -30.59 9.03
C ILE A 162 -35.11 -31.61 9.67
N ILE A 163 -34.19 -32.20 8.90
CA ILE A 163 -33.19 -33.16 9.42
C ILE A 163 -32.28 -32.49 10.46
N ALA A 164 -31.78 -31.28 10.18
CA ALA A 164 -30.95 -30.54 11.12
C ALA A 164 -31.73 -30.20 12.42
N LEU A 165 -33.01 -29.82 12.31
CA LEU A 165 -33.86 -29.54 13.46
C LEU A 165 -34.10 -30.81 14.31
N VAL A 166 -34.36 -31.95 13.68
CA VAL A 166 -34.57 -33.24 14.37
C VAL A 166 -33.30 -33.68 15.10
N ILE A 167 -32.13 -33.54 14.46
CA ILE A 167 -30.85 -33.86 15.09
C ILE A 167 -30.60 -32.95 16.31
N THR A 168 -30.87 -31.66 16.19
CA THR A 168 -30.69 -30.69 17.29
C THR A 168 -31.64 -31.02 18.45
N LEU A 169 -32.92 -31.35 18.17
CA LEU A 169 -33.90 -31.78 19.19
C LEU A 169 -33.51 -33.10 19.84
N ALA A 170 -33.00 -34.07 19.09
CA ALA A 170 -32.51 -35.35 19.61
C ALA A 170 -31.30 -35.17 20.52
N LEU A 171 -30.36 -34.27 20.17
CA LEU A 171 -29.21 -33.92 21.01
C LEU A 171 -29.65 -33.23 22.31
N VAL A 172 -30.56 -32.26 22.23
CA VAL A 172 -31.10 -31.57 23.42
C VAL A 172 -31.89 -32.54 24.32
N GLY A 173 -32.75 -33.40 23.74
CA GLY A 173 -33.48 -34.42 24.46
C GLY A 173 -32.57 -35.45 25.14
N GLY A 174 -31.52 -35.90 24.48
CA GLY A 174 -30.48 -36.77 25.05
C GLY A 174 -29.74 -36.12 26.22
N PHE A 175 -29.42 -34.84 26.10
CA PHE A 175 -28.76 -34.07 27.17
C PHE A 175 -29.66 -33.90 28.41
N LEU A 176 -30.97 -33.68 28.21
CA LEU A 176 -31.95 -33.56 29.31
C LEU A 176 -32.18 -34.92 30.01
N TYR A 177 -32.19 -36.03 29.27
CA TYR A 177 -32.32 -37.37 29.82
C TYR A 177 -31.09 -37.76 30.67
N LEU A 178 -29.88 -37.49 30.19
CA LEU A 178 -28.63 -37.67 30.94
C LEU A 178 -28.56 -36.76 32.18
N GLY A 179 -28.99 -35.51 32.07
CA GLY A 179 -29.05 -34.57 33.19
C GLY A 179 -30.05 -35.03 34.29
N PHE A 180 -31.20 -35.57 33.89
CA PHE A 180 -32.21 -36.09 34.83
C PHE A 180 -31.74 -37.37 35.53
N GLY A 181 -31.05 -38.27 34.82
CA GLY A 181 -30.41 -39.47 35.38
C GLY A 181 -29.37 -39.12 36.46
N LEU A 182 -28.46 -38.19 36.15
CA LEU A 182 -27.46 -37.68 37.09
C LEU A 182 -28.09 -36.99 38.32
N TYR A 183 -29.19 -36.23 38.13
CA TYR A 183 -29.87 -35.56 39.24
C TYR A 183 -30.57 -36.55 40.18
N SER A 184 -31.14 -37.67 39.64
CA SER A 184 -31.76 -38.70 40.44
C SER A 184 -30.76 -39.52 41.28
N GLU A 185 -29.55 -39.72 40.78
CA GLU A 185 -28.46 -40.42 41.46
C GLU A 185 -27.83 -39.59 42.59
N LEU A 186 -27.67 -38.26 42.35
CA LEU A 186 -27.17 -37.30 43.37
C LEU A 186 -28.13 -37.20 44.58
N LYS A 187 -29.46 -37.45 44.39
CA LYS A 187 -30.46 -37.38 45.44
C LYS A 187 -30.41 -38.63 46.37
N ARG A 188 -29.83 -39.73 45.95
CA ARG A 188 -29.72 -40.98 46.71
C ARG A 188 -28.55 -41.01 47.72
N ASN A 189 -27.51 -40.21 47.54
CA ASN A 189 -26.29 -40.30 48.34
C ASN A 189 -26.05 -39.10 49.28
N ARG A 190 -27.09 -38.59 49.93
CA ARG A 190 -27.00 -37.42 50.82
C ARG A 190 -26.03 -37.54 52.01
N ARG A 191 -25.67 -38.75 52.46
CA ARG A 191 -24.77 -38.94 53.58
C ARG A 191 -23.29 -38.91 53.24
N VAL A 192 -22.92 -39.06 51.97
CA VAL A 192 -21.55 -38.95 51.49
C VAL A 192 -21.21 -37.50 51.13
N VAL A 193 -22.22 -36.64 51.04
CA VAL A 193 -22.10 -35.26 50.54
C VAL A 193 -21.50 -34.29 51.59
N GLU A 194 -21.62 -34.58 52.90
CA GLU A 194 -21.08 -33.65 53.91
C GLU A 194 -19.56 -33.76 54.03
N ASP A 195 -18.98 -34.97 53.95
CA ASP A 195 -17.50 -35.15 53.93
C ASP A 195 -16.90 -34.65 52.59
N GLN A 196 -17.66 -34.80 51.51
CA GLN A 196 -17.22 -34.29 50.20
C GLN A 196 -17.30 -32.76 50.12
N ARG A 197 -18.17 -32.08 50.88
CA ARG A 197 -18.24 -30.62 50.89
C ARG A 197 -16.95 -29.96 51.40
N ALA A 198 -16.37 -30.51 52.47
CA ALA A 198 -15.11 -30.01 52.97
C ALA A 198 -13.95 -30.21 51.97
N GLN A 199 -13.93 -31.33 51.24
CA GLN A 199 -12.98 -31.55 50.15
C GLN A 199 -13.27 -30.66 48.94
N ILE A 200 -14.55 -30.44 48.60
CA ILE A 200 -14.94 -29.54 47.51
C ILE A 200 -14.56 -28.09 47.81
N ASP A 201 -14.71 -27.65 49.05
CA ASP A 201 -14.30 -26.27 49.42
C ASP A 201 -12.77 -26.10 49.38
N GLN A 202 -12.01 -27.12 49.76
CA GLN A 202 -10.53 -27.11 49.56
C GLN A 202 -10.15 -27.15 48.09
N ILE A 203 -10.82 -27.99 47.26
CA ILE A 203 -10.60 -28.02 45.81
C ILE A 203 -11.01 -26.71 45.17
N LYS A 204 -12.11 -26.09 45.64
CA LYS A 204 -12.59 -24.79 45.15
C LYS A 204 -11.60 -23.68 45.45
N GLN A 205 -10.97 -23.68 46.62
CA GLN A 205 -9.90 -22.75 46.98
C GLN A 205 -8.64 -22.97 46.13
N GLN A 206 -8.25 -24.25 45.93
CA GLN A 206 -7.15 -24.60 45.04
C GLN A 206 -7.45 -24.24 43.57
N THR A 207 -8.69 -24.51 43.10
CA THR A 207 -9.11 -24.16 41.73
C THR A 207 -9.18 -22.65 41.53
N SER A 208 -9.63 -21.89 42.55
CA SER A 208 -9.57 -20.43 42.51
C SER A 208 -8.15 -19.88 42.42
N ASN A 209 -7.22 -20.45 43.21
CA ASN A 209 -5.82 -20.08 43.15
C ASN A 209 -5.17 -20.47 41.80
N THR A 210 -5.48 -21.65 41.30
CA THR A 210 -5.04 -22.10 39.97
C THR A 210 -5.64 -21.26 38.85
N SER A 211 -6.94 -20.89 38.94
CA SER A 211 -7.59 -19.99 37.99
C SER A 211 -6.95 -18.60 37.96
N ASN A 212 -6.55 -18.07 39.12
CA ASN A 212 -5.84 -16.80 39.22
C ASN A 212 -4.40 -16.93 38.64
N GLN A 213 -3.72 -18.04 38.84
CA GLN A 213 -2.43 -18.33 38.22
C GLN A 213 -2.57 -18.45 36.69
N ILE A 214 -3.58 -19.15 36.20
CA ILE A 214 -3.88 -19.25 34.76
C ILE A 214 -4.16 -17.87 34.16
N LYS A 215 -4.99 -17.03 34.82
CA LYS A 215 -5.23 -15.65 34.37
C LYS A 215 -3.97 -14.79 34.34
N ASN A 216 -3.05 -15.01 35.30
CA ASN A 216 -1.77 -14.32 35.30
C ASN A 216 -0.83 -14.83 34.20
N ILE A 217 -0.86 -16.14 33.92
CA ILE A 217 -0.13 -16.76 32.82
C ILE A 217 -0.70 -16.30 31.46
N ASP A 218 -2.03 -16.25 31.32
CA ASP A 218 -2.68 -15.75 30.10
C ASP A 218 -2.38 -14.27 29.86
N ARG A 219 -2.40 -13.44 30.91
CA ARG A 219 -1.97 -12.04 30.80
C ARG A 219 -0.48 -11.91 30.45
N SER A 220 0.36 -12.76 31.07
CA SER A 220 1.78 -12.77 30.73
C SER A 220 2.02 -13.26 29.31
N ASN A 221 1.27 -14.26 28.85
CA ASN A 221 1.33 -14.75 27.48
C ASN A 221 0.77 -13.73 26.47
N GLN A 222 -0.32 -13.03 26.80
CA GLN A 222 -0.79 -11.93 25.97
C GLN A 222 0.21 -10.78 25.89
N ASN A 223 0.82 -10.39 27.01
CA ASN A 223 1.89 -9.40 27.00
C ASN A 223 3.13 -9.86 26.21
N ILE A 224 3.44 -11.15 26.25
CA ILE A 224 4.51 -11.75 25.45
C ILE A 224 4.13 -11.77 23.96
N LEU A 225 2.89 -12.14 23.62
CA LEU A 225 2.40 -12.12 22.25
C LEU A 225 2.30 -10.71 21.69
N ASP A 226 1.85 -9.74 22.49
CA ASP A 226 1.84 -8.32 22.12
C ASP A 226 3.26 -7.77 21.95
N SER A 227 4.21 -8.21 22.78
CA SER A 227 5.63 -7.87 22.67
C SER A 227 6.33 -8.61 21.52
N LEU A 228 5.82 -9.76 21.12
CA LEU A 228 6.29 -10.57 19.99
C LEU A 228 5.57 -10.23 18.68
N SER A 229 4.64 -9.28 18.66
CA SER A 229 4.07 -8.79 17.41
C SER A 229 5.17 -8.17 16.56
N LEU A 230 5.54 -8.89 15.50
CA LEU A 230 6.71 -8.60 14.68
C LEU A 230 6.62 -7.20 14.05
N ALA A 231 5.47 -6.86 13.49
CA ALA A 231 5.29 -5.61 12.77
C ALA A 231 5.38 -4.35 13.67
N PRO A 232 4.71 -4.24 14.83
CA PRO A 232 4.89 -3.11 15.74
C PRO A 232 6.33 -2.96 16.25
N LYS A 233 6.97 -4.08 16.61
CA LYS A 233 8.36 -4.07 17.08
C LYS A 233 9.30 -3.54 15.99
N LEU A 234 9.24 -4.11 14.79
CA LEU A 234 10.08 -3.68 13.68
C LEU A 234 9.84 -2.23 13.30
N ARG A 235 8.57 -1.77 13.35
CA ARG A 235 8.25 -0.36 13.11
C ARG A 235 8.90 0.56 14.14
N ASN A 236 8.85 0.18 15.41
CA ASN A 236 9.48 0.95 16.50
C ASN A 236 11.01 0.97 16.35
N ASP A 237 11.61 -0.18 16.08
CA ASP A 237 13.07 -0.32 16.10
C ASP A 237 13.72 0.22 14.81
N PHE A 238 13.05 0.08 13.65
CA PHE A 238 13.65 0.33 12.33
C PHE A 238 12.87 1.29 11.45
N GLY A 239 11.67 1.71 11.84
CA GLY A 239 10.85 2.60 11.03
C GLY A 239 11.55 3.91 10.69
N GLY A 240 12.34 4.47 11.60
CA GLY A 240 13.16 5.67 11.39
C GLY A 240 14.25 5.50 10.33
N GLY A 241 14.66 4.26 10.03
CA GLY A 241 15.68 3.97 9.01
C GLY A 241 15.12 3.72 7.60
N VAL A 242 13.80 3.79 7.43
CA VAL A 242 13.12 3.65 6.14
C VAL A 242 12.74 5.03 5.62
N CYS A 243 13.29 5.42 4.47
CA CYS A 243 13.09 6.75 3.89
C CYS A 243 12.19 6.72 2.65
N MET A 244 11.48 7.82 2.43
CA MET A 244 10.84 8.10 1.14
C MET A 244 11.87 8.76 0.22
N ILE A 245 12.04 8.22 -0.97
CA ILE A 245 12.96 8.75 -1.98
C ILE A 245 12.16 9.54 -3.01
N LEU A 246 12.57 10.80 -3.25
CA LEU A 246 12.09 11.63 -4.34
C LEU A 246 13.18 11.75 -5.40
N GLY A 247 12.91 11.26 -6.59
CA GLY A 247 13.73 11.48 -7.78
C GLY A 247 13.15 12.57 -8.67
N THR A 248 13.95 13.57 -9.03
CA THR A 248 13.59 14.57 -10.05
C THR A 248 14.53 14.43 -11.23
N TYR A 249 13.99 14.31 -12.42
CA TYR A 249 14.76 14.16 -13.65
C TYR A 249 14.16 14.97 -14.80
N PHE A 250 14.92 15.13 -15.86
CA PHE A 250 14.53 15.83 -17.08
C PHE A 250 15.24 15.19 -18.27
N PHE A 251 14.86 15.59 -19.46
CA PHE A 251 15.51 15.10 -20.69
C PHE A 251 16.35 16.18 -21.33
N VAL A 252 17.43 15.72 -21.95
CA VAL A 252 18.26 16.53 -22.83
C VAL A 252 18.28 15.94 -24.22
N GLU A 253 18.40 16.77 -25.24
CA GLU A 253 18.61 16.33 -26.62
C GLU A 253 19.95 15.61 -26.74
N SER A 254 19.94 14.41 -27.29
CA SER A 254 21.17 13.64 -27.54
C SER A 254 22.05 14.38 -28.55
N GLY A 255 23.33 14.51 -28.23
CA GLY A 255 24.31 15.19 -29.08
C GLY A 255 24.55 16.66 -28.74
N THR A 256 23.52 17.43 -28.37
CA THR A 256 23.70 18.85 -27.97
C THR A 256 23.71 19.05 -26.45
N GLY A 257 23.08 18.14 -25.71
CA GLY A 257 22.91 18.25 -24.26
C GLY A 257 21.91 19.33 -23.82
N ARG A 258 21.20 19.97 -24.75
CA ARG A 258 20.20 21.00 -24.43
C ARG A 258 18.99 20.39 -23.74
N PRO A 259 18.50 21.00 -22.64
CA PRO A 259 17.33 20.47 -21.93
C PRO A 259 16.07 20.62 -22.79
N LEU A 260 15.24 19.58 -22.77
CA LEU A 260 13.92 19.61 -23.40
C LEU A 260 12.98 20.47 -22.56
N ARG A 261 12.22 21.32 -23.27
CA ARG A 261 11.36 22.34 -22.68
C ARG A 261 9.94 22.20 -23.23
N TYR A 262 8.99 22.65 -22.47
CA TYR A 262 7.66 22.93 -23.00
C TYR A 262 7.74 24.06 -24.01
N PRO A 263 7.00 24.00 -25.15
CA PRO A 263 6.97 25.08 -26.11
C PRO A 263 6.46 26.36 -25.45
N GLU A 264 6.97 27.51 -25.92
CA GLU A 264 6.46 28.80 -25.47
C GLU A 264 5.01 28.95 -25.91
N VAL A 265 4.19 29.42 -24.99
CA VAL A 265 2.78 29.75 -25.30
C VAL A 265 2.80 30.93 -26.29
N ARG A 266 2.41 30.67 -27.55
CA ARG A 266 2.24 31.73 -28.53
C ARG A 266 0.91 32.42 -28.27
N THR A 267 0.95 33.71 -28.03
CA THR A 267 -0.23 34.59 -28.04
C THR A 267 -0.30 35.29 -29.39
N ASN A 268 -1.51 35.40 -29.95
CA ASN A 268 -1.76 36.27 -31.11
C ASN A 268 -1.69 37.76 -30.68
N ASP A 269 -1.78 38.67 -31.65
CA ASP A 269 -1.72 40.12 -31.40
C ASP A 269 -2.85 40.61 -30.47
N ASP A 270 -3.95 39.82 -30.30
CA ASP A 270 -5.07 40.07 -29.40
C ASP A 270 -4.86 39.49 -27.97
N GLY A 271 -3.68 38.92 -27.69
CA GLY A 271 -3.36 38.34 -26.37
C GLY A 271 -4.00 36.98 -26.11
N MET A 272 -4.65 36.37 -27.09
CA MET A 272 -5.23 35.02 -26.95
C MET A 272 -4.17 33.95 -27.23
N VAL A 273 -4.19 32.89 -26.40
CA VAL A 273 -3.32 31.73 -26.56
C VAL A 273 -3.66 31.00 -27.85
N VAL A 274 -2.73 30.96 -28.79
CA VAL A 274 -2.85 30.15 -30.00
C VAL A 274 -2.53 28.71 -29.63
N GLN A 275 -3.56 27.89 -29.43
CA GLN A 275 -3.41 26.44 -29.31
C GLN A 275 -2.95 25.89 -30.67
N SER A 276 -1.77 25.26 -30.70
CA SER A 276 -1.37 24.41 -31.83
C SER A 276 -2.36 23.25 -31.88
N GLY A 277 -2.97 23.02 -33.04
CA GLY A 277 -4.04 22.03 -33.24
C GLY A 277 -3.63 20.55 -33.08
N ASP A 278 -2.46 20.27 -32.52
CA ASP A 278 -2.00 18.93 -32.15
C ASP A 278 -2.03 18.85 -30.62
N ASP A 279 -2.92 18.04 -30.07
CA ASP A 279 -3.14 17.82 -28.62
C ASP A 279 -1.91 17.23 -27.89
N ARG A 280 -0.82 16.93 -28.61
CA ARG A 280 0.43 16.41 -28.07
C ARG A 280 1.41 17.53 -27.85
N VAL A 281 1.65 17.88 -26.61
CA VAL A 281 2.74 18.82 -26.26
C VAL A 281 4.08 18.20 -26.65
N GLN A 282 4.62 18.63 -27.80
CA GLN A 282 5.95 18.23 -28.24
C GLN A 282 6.99 19.04 -27.50
N LEU A 283 7.83 18.34 -26.71
CA LEU A 283 8.97 18.99 -26.07
C LEU A 283 9.99 19.40 -27.12
N THR A 284 10.64 20.55 -26.91
CA THR A 284 11.64 21.11 -27.81
C THR A 284 12.92 21.46 -27.05
N PRO A 285 14.11 21.31 -27.64
CA PRO A 285 15.34 21.81 -27.06
C PRO A 285 15.50 23.32 -27.28
N GLU A 286 14.62 23.97 -28.06
CA GLU A 286 14.67 25.36 -28.46
C GLU A 286 13.69 26.21 -27.64
N GLY A 287 13.95 27.55 -27.64
CA GLY A 287 13.11 28.53 -26.93
C GLY A 287 13.48 28.73 -25.47
N LYS A 288 12.65 29.55 -24.78
CA LYS A 288 12.82 29.91 -23.36
C LYS A 288 11.77 29.28 -22.45
N GLY A 289 10.98 28.34 -22.96
CA GLY A 289 9.97 27.65 -22.19
C GLY A 289 10.54 26.91 -20.97
N VAL A 290 9.70 26.55 -20.05
CA VAL A 290 10.08 25.86 -18.81
C VAL A 290 10.65 24.47 -19.16
N ILE A 291 11.74 24.07 -18.50
CA ILE A 291 12.30 22.72 -18.64
C ILE A 291 11.24 21.70 -18.18
N ALA A 292 11.06 20.66 -18.98
CA ALA A 292 10.15 19.57 -18.63
C ALA A 292 10.80 18.67 -17.57
N GLU A 293 10.45 18.92 -16.32
CA GLU A 293 10.92 18.16 -15.17
C GLU A 293 9.86 17.15 -14.72
N TYR A 294 10.31 15.98 -14.33
CA TYR A 294 9.46 14.88 -13.89
C TYR A 294 9.88 14.46 -12.48
N GLU A 295 8.91 14.14 -11.65
CA GLU A 295 9.13 13.70 -10.28
C GLU A 295 8.53 12.31 -10.08
N ALA A 296 9.26 11.46 -9.36
CA ALA A 296 8.80 10.13 -8.95
C ALA A 296 9.19 9.88 -7.50
N VAL A 297 8.38 9.07 -6.82
CA VAL A 297 8.63 8.66 -5.44
C VAL A 297 8.80 7.16 -5.34
N GLY A 298 9.63 6.75 -4.39
CA GLY A 298 9.83 5.37 -4.01
C GLY A 298 10.26 5.28 -2.56
N THR A 299 10.68 4.10 -2.16
CA THR A 299 11.18 3.81 -0.82
C THR A 299 12.64 3.40 -0.88
N GLY A 300 13.37 3.67 0.18
CA GLY A 300 14.72 3.14 0.41
C GLY A 300 14.94 2.91 1.90
N PHE A 301 16.03 2.27 2.25
CA PHE A 301 16.37 2.03 3.65
C PHE A 301 17.86 2.09 3.91
N TYR A 302 18.19 2.57 5.10
CA TYR A 302 19.56 2.79 5.54
C TYR A 302 20.22 1.51 6.04
N VAL A 303 21.41 1.21 5.53
CA VAL A 303 22.19 -0.01 5.87
C VAL A 303 23.53 0.30 6.54
N GLY A 304 23.72 1.56 6.98
CA GLY A 304 24.94 2.02 7.65
C GLY A 304 25.97 2.62 6.70
N GLY A 305 26.91 3.40 7.24
CA GLY A 305 28.04 3.98 6.51
C GLY A 305 27.66 4.98 5.41
N GLY A 306 26.44 5.56 5.45
CA GLY A 306 25.92 6.46 4.40
C GLY A 306 25.32 5.72 3.21
N TYR A 307 25.09 4.42 3.28
CA TYR A 307 24.55 3.60 2.21
C TYR A 307 23.03 3.39 2.34
N ILE A 308 22.33 3.58 1.25
CA ILE A 308 20.90 3.32 1.08
C ILE A 308 20.71 2.23 0.03
N LEU A 309 19.90 1.23 0.38
CA LEU A 309 19.42 0.23 -0.58
C LEU A 309 18.02 0.65 -1.07
N THR A 310 17.78 0.46 -2.37
CA THR A 310 16.50 0.73 -3.03
C THR A 310 16.42 -0.05 -4.35
N ASN A 311 15.37 0.16 -5.15
CA ASN A 311 15.32 -0.37 -6.51
C ASN A 311 16.08 0.51 -7.51
N HIS A 312 16.49 -0.10 -8.62
CA HIS A 312 17.15 0.61 -9.71
C HIS A 312 16.25 1.68 -10.33
N HIS A 313 14.99 1.32 -10.61
CA HIS A 313 14.01 2.26 -11.16
C HIS A 313 13.62 3.39 -10.18
N VAL A 314 13.83 3.24 -8.88
CA VAL A 314 13.66 4.33 -7.90
C VAL A 314 14.85 5.28 -7.93
N ALA A 315 16.07 4.74 -8.02
CA ALA A 315 17.29 5.54 -8.11
C ALA A 315 17.45 6.25 -9.46
N GLN A 316 16.86 5.68 -10.53
CA GLN A 316 16.81 6.20 -11.88
C GLN A 316 15.38 6.16 -12.42
N PRO A 317 14.52 7.14 -12.05
CA PRO A 317 13.09 7.07 -12.23
C PRO A 317 12.60 6.90 -13.68
N TRP A 318 13.38 7.34 -14.65
CA TRP A 318 13.05 7.18 -16.07
C TRP A 318 12.96 5.73 -16.54
N LEU A 319 13.45 4.77 -15.76
CA LEU A 319 13.40 3.35 -16.11
C LEU A 319 11.98 2.78 -16.00
N ALA A 320 11.16 3.33 -15.11
CA ALA A 320 9.77 2.93 -14.92
C ALA A 320 8.77 3.90 -15.58
N ASP A 321 9.24 4.96 -16.24
CA ASP A 321 8.37 5.96 -16.87
C ASP A 321 8.22 5.67 -18.37
N GLU A 322 7.02 5.29 -18.79
CA GLU A 322 6.69 5.05 -20.21
C GLU A 322 6.99 6.26 -21.10
N ARG A 323 6.84 7.47 -20.56
CA ARG A 323 7.19 8.72 -21.27
C ARG A 323 8.66 8.78 -21.64
N ALA A 324 9.53 8.18 -20.83
CA ALA A 324 10.96 8.13 -21.11
C ALA A 324 11.25 7.38 -22.42
N GLN A 325 10.54 6.27 -22.66
CA GLN A 325 10.68 5.50 -23.90
C GLN A 325 10.20 6.30 -25.11
N ILE A 326 9.06 6.98 -24.95
CA ILE A 326 8.49 7.84 -26.01
C ILE A 326 9.44 8.99 -26.34
N LEU A 327 9.94 9.70 -25.33
CA LEU A 327 10.84 10.84 -25.55
C LEU A 327 12.21 10.40 -26.11
N THR A 328 12.70 9.25 -25.72
CA THR A 328 13.94 8.70 -26.28
C THR A 328 13.78 8.40 -27.76
N SER A 329 12.64 7.83 -28.17
CA SER A 329 12.39 7.46 -29.56
C SER A 329 11.94 8.65 -30.44
N SER A 330 11.10 9.56 -29.93
CA SER A 330 10.46 10.61 -30.74
C SER A 330 11.33 11.86 -30.90
N VAL A 331 12.06 12.28 -29.85
CA VAL A 331 12.87 13.51 -29.85
C VAL A 331 14.33 13.26 -29.50
N ASN A 332 14.79 12.01 -29.60
CA ASN A 332 16.15 11.61 -29.26
C ASN A 332 16.58 12.12 -27.86
N GLY A 333 15.66 12.08 -26.90
CA GLY A 333 15.85 12.59 -25.55
C GLY A 333 16.66 11.62 -24.70
N GLN A 334 17.64 12.13 -23.96
CA GLN A 334 18.39 11.37 -22.95
C GLN A 334 17.99 11.83 -21.55
N PRO A 335 17.57 10.92 -20.65
CA PRO A 335 17.23 11.29 -19.29
C PRO A 335 18.47 11.74 -18.49
N ARG A 336 18.27 12.70 -17.60
CA ARG A 336 19.27 13.21 -16.66
C ARG A 336 18.66 13.38 -15.29
N LEU A 337 19.29 12.77 -14.30
CA LEU A 337 18.89 12.97 -12.91
C LEU A 337 19.24 14.42 -12.50
N LYS A 338 18.26 15.15 -12.01
CA LYS A 338 18.44 16.51 -11.47
C LYS A 338 18.78 16.45 -9.99
N LYS A 339 17.98 15.70 -9.21
CA LYS A 339 18.19 15.49 -7.77
C LYS A 339 17.59 14.17 -7.34
N LEU A 340 18.15 13.62 -6.29
CA LEU A 340 17.64 12.45 -5.59
C LEU A 340 17.68 12.77 -4.09
N LEU A 341 16.54 12.77 -3.43
CA LEU A 341 16.38 13.17 -2.04
C LEU A 341 15.77 12.04 -1.22
N ALA A 342 16.33 11.81 -0.03
CA ALA A 342 15.78 10.87 0.95
C ALA A 342 15.16 11.63 2.11
N TYR A 343 13.89 11.41 2.36
CA TYR A 343 13.14 11.95 3.49
C TYR A 343 13.00 10.86 4.56
N PHE A 344 13.68 11.05 5.68
CA PHE A 344 13.59 10.15 6.82
C PHE A 344 12.47 10.58 7.79
N PRO A 345 11.84 9.64 8.49
CA PRO A 345 10.93 9.96 9.60
C PRO A 345 11.63 10.87 10.63
N ASP A 346 10.83 11.76 11.23
CA ASP A 346 11.25 12.65 12.32
C ASP A 346 12.39 13.64 11.99
N HIS A 347 12.78 13.72 10.72
CA HIS A 347 13.78 14.67 10.22
C HIS A 347 13.14 15.65 9.24
N SER A 348 13.30 16.95 9.49
CA SER A 348 12.69 18.02 8.66
C SER A 348 13.42 18.25 7.34
N GLN A 349 14.72 17.94 7.28
CA GLN A 349 15.54 18.17 6.08
C GLN A 349 15.85 16.85 5.36
N PRO A 350 15.61 16.79 4.04
CA PRO A 350 15.95 15.60 3.27
C PRO A 350 17.47 15.52 3.04
N LEU A 351 17.98 14.30 2.99
CA LEU A 351 19.37 14.03 2.63
C LEU A 351 19.51 13.91 1.11
N THR A 352 20.53 14.54 0.55
CA THR A 352 20.83 14.40 -0.88
C THR A 352 21.53 13.07 -1.15
N LEU A 353 20.91 12.24 -1.99
CA LEU A 353 21.46 10.97 -2.41
C LEU A 353 22.26 11.12 -3.71
N LYS A 354 23.32 10.33 -3.82
CA LYS A 354 24.08 10.11 -5.05
C LYS A 354 23.92 8.65 -5.45
N PHE A 355 23.54 8.41 -6.69
CA PHE A 355 23.53 7.07 -7.26
C PHE A 355 24.96 6.52 -7.28
N LYS A 356 25.14 5.29 -6.80
CA LYS A 356 26.46 4.64 -6.73
C LYS A 356 26.59 3.53 -7.75
N VAL A 357 25.70 2.54 -7.69
CA VAL A 357 25.72 1.35 -8.54
C VAL A 357 24.35 0.66 -8.54
N ALA A 358 24.01 -0.03 -9.61
CA ALA A 358 22.81 -0.85 -9.69
C ALA A 358 23.09 -2.23 -10.33
N ALA A 359 22.26 -3.20 -9.99
CA ALA A 359 22.11 -4.47 -10.66
C ALA A 359 20.87 -4.39 -11.56
N GLN A 360 21.08 -4.27 -12.86
CA GLN A 360 19.98 -4.03 -13.83
C GLN A 360 19.00 -5.20 -13.90
N GLN A 361 19.52 -6.45 -13.84
CA GLN A 361 18.69 -7.64 -13.94
C GLN A 361 17.79 -7.86 -12.72
N ASP A 362 18.29 -7.48 -11.55
CA ASP A 362 17.61 -7.71 -10.28
C ASP A 362 16.88 -6.45 -9.76
N ASP A 363 16.94 -5.36 -10.52
CA ASP A 363 16.30 -4.08 -10.16
C ASP A 363 16.65 -3.58 -8.74
N VAL A 364 17.90 -3.73 -8.31
CA VAL A 364 18.41 -3.23 -7.03
C VAL A 364 19.47 -2.16 -7.27
N ALA A 365 19.46 -1.12 -6.48
CA ALA A 365 20.44 -0.04 -6.51
C ALA A 365 20.94 0.33 -5.13
N VAL A 366 22.18 0.81 -5.11
CA VAL A 366 22.83 1.41 -3.96
C VAL A 366 23.00 2.91 -4.23
N CYS A 367 22.46 3.71 -3.33
CA CYS A 367 22.71 5.15 -3.27
C CYS A 367 23.53 5.48 -2.02
N ILE A 368 24.19 6.62 -2.04
CA ILE A 368 24.99 7.09 -0.90
C ILE A 368 24.65 8.55 -0.58
N PHE A 369 24.76 8.89 0.70
CA PHE A 369 24.77 10.28 1.16
C PHE A 369 26.02 10.56 1.99
N ASP A 370 26.33 11.84 2.21
CA ASP A 370 27.46 12.20 3.08
C ASP A 370 27.05 12.02 4.54
N VAL A 371 27.75 11.15 5.24
CA VAL A 371 27.48 10.82 6.66
C VAL A 371 27.59 12.03 7.57
N LYS A 372 28.37 13.06 7.16
CA LYS A 372 28.51 14.30 7.92
C LYS A 372 27.24 15.14 7.96
N ASP A 373 26.39 14.98 6.92
CA ASP A 373 25.12 15.70 6.79
C ASP A 373 23.97 14.93 7.44
N ALA A 374 24.22 13.70 7.90
CA ALA A 374 23.19 12.82 8.43
C ALA A 374 23.01 12.97 9.94
N PRO A 375 21.78 12.96 10.42
CA PRO A 375 21.48 12.73 11.83
C PRO A 375 22.07 11.40 12.31
N THR A 376 22.57 11.38 13.56
CA THR A 376 23.21 10.18 14.14
C THR A 376 22.25 9.14 14.66
N ASP A 377 20.96 9.47 14.74
CA ASP A 377 19.87 8.67 15.31
C ASP A 377 19.09 7.86 14.27
N ILE A 378 19.47 7.89 12.99
CA ILE A 378 18.82 7.07 11.95
C ILE A 378 19.18 5.60 12.18
N PRO A 379 18.19 4.72 12.46
CA PRO A 379 18.43 3.31 12.68
C PRO A 379 18.99 2.61 11.43
N VAL A 380 20.02 1.79 11.66
CA VAL A 380 20.58 0.93 10.61
C VAL A 380 19.78 -0.36 10.53
N LEU A 381 19.28 -0.70 9.36
CA LEU A 381 18.51 -1.92 9.17
C LEU A 381 19.43 -3.14 9.06
N PRO A 382 19.20 -4.18 9.87
CA PRO A 382 20.00 -5.40 9.82
C PRO A 382 19.62 -6.23 8.60
N LEU A 383 20.61 -6.62 7.80
CA LEU A 383 20.42 -7.47 6.63
C LEU A 383 20.58 -8.95 7.01
N ASP A 384 19.71 -9.81 6.46
CA ASP A 384 19.80 -11.25 6.68
C ASP A 384 20.83 -11.86 5.70
N LYS A 385 21.85 -12.50 6.28
CA LYS A 385 22.89 -13.20 5.51
C LYS A 385 22.56 -14.68 5.30
N ASN A 386 21.50 -15.17 5.96
CA ASN A 386 21.10 -16.57 5.91
C ASN A 386 19.94 -16.78 4.92
N SER A 387 20.20 -17.52 3.85
CA SER A 387 19.18 -17.89 2.87
C SER A 387 18.06 -18.76 3.43
N ASP A 388 18.30 -19.52 4.51
CA ASP A 388 17.32 -20.42 5.13
C ASP A 388 16.20 -19.66 5.89
N ALA A 389 16.41 -18.37 6.14
CA ALA A 389 15.39 -17.50 6.73
C ALA A 389 14.18 -17.30 5.81
N VAL A 390 14.32 -17.59 4.50
CA VAL A 390 13.31 -17.38 3.47
C VAL A 390 12.69 -18.72 3.09
N ALA A 391 11.46 -18.97 3.56
CA ALA A 391 10.70 -20.19 3.22
C ALA A 391 9.21 -19.87 3.09
N ILE A 392 8.50 -20.61 2.22
CA ILE A 392 7.05 -20.48 2.02
C ILE A 392 6.31 -20.63 3.34
N GLY A 393 5.30 -19.78 3.57
CA GLY A 393 4.50 -19.74 4.80
C GLY A 393 5.14 -18.95 5.94
N LYS A 394 6.38 -18.49 5.83
CA LYS A 394 7.00 -17.63 6.84
C LYS A 394 6.42 -16.23 6.81
N THR A 395 6.20 -15.68 8.00
CA THR A 395 5.70 -14.31 8.16
C THR A 395 6.74 -13.30 7.71
N VAL A 396 6.26 -12.28 7.01
CA VAL A 396 7.07 -11.14 6.56
C VAL A 396 6.40 -9.82 6.94
N VAL A 397 7.22 -8.80 7.10
CA VAL A 397 6.78 -7.42 7.34
C VAL A 397 7.44 -6.52 6.30
N MET A 398 6.62 -5.78 5.57
CA MET A 398 7.06 -4.74 4.63
C MET A 398 6.88 -3.37 5.28
N MET A 399 7.88 -2.50 5.19
CA MET A 399 7.80 -1.10 5.61
C MET A 399 8.19 -0.18 4.47
N GLY A 400 7.30 0.77 4.11
CA GLY A 400 7.57 1.68 3.01
C GLY A 400 6.52 2.76 2.85
N TYR A 401 6.54 3.40 1.69
CA TYR A 401 5.67 4.53 1.38
C TYR A 401 4.77 4.27 0.17
N PRO A 402 3.93 3.21 0.22
CA PRO A 402 2.97 2.96 -0.86
C PRO A 402 2.05 4.17 -1.02
N ASN A 403 1.77 4.55 -2.27
CA ASN A 403 1.05 5.75 -2.67
C ASN A 403 1.72 7.08 -2.25
N GLY A 404 2.98 7.02 -1.83
CA GLY A 404 3.80 8.21 -1.57
C GLY A 404 3.15 9.24 -0.65
N PRO A 405 3.27 10.56 -0.99
CA PRO A 405 2.72 11.62 -0.17
C PRO A 405 1.19 11.66 -0.13
N ASP A 406 0.50 11.13 -1.15
CA ASP A 406 -0.96 11.13 -1.20
C ASP A 406 -1.57 10.33 -0.06
N ARG A 407 -0.97 9.19 0.28
CA ARG A 407 -1.38 8.41 1.44
C ARG A 407 -1.17 9.16 2.75
N LEU A 408 -0.04 9.88 2.88
CA LEU A 408 0.24 10.66 4.08
C LEU A 408 -0.79 11.79 4.28
N LEU A 409 -1.27 12.37 3.19
CA LEU A 409 -2.35 13.34 3.20
C LEU A 409 -3.71 12.70 3.52
N ALA A 410 -3.99 11.52 2.95
CA ALA A 410 -5.24 10.81 3.21
C ALA A 410 -5.42 10.37 4.69
N LEU A 411 -4.35 10.36 5.48
CA LEU A 411 -4.40 10.13 6.92
C LEU A 411 -4.74 11.38 7.73
N ARG A 412 -4.95 12.53 7.07
CA ARG A 412 -5.31 13.81 7.71
C ARG A 412 -6.80 14.07 7.56
N ASP A 413 -7.32 14.96 8.36
CA ASP A 413 -8.65 15.51 8.10
C ASP A 413 -8.63 16.31 6.78
N ASP A 414 -9.78 16.39 6.13
CA ASP A 414 -9.92 17.00 4.81
C ASP A 414 -9.48 18.47 4.80
N ALA A 415 -9.72 19.20 5.88
CA ALA A 415 -9.35 20.61 5.99
C ALA A 415 -7.83 20.77 6.07
N GLU A 416 -7.15 19.93 6.86
CA GLU A 416 -5.71 19.94 6.97
C GLU A 416 -5.03 19.53 5.66
N ALA A 417 -5.53 18.44 5.00
CA ALA A 417 -5.04 18.00 3.72
C ALA A 417 -5.18 19.09 2.64
N TYR A 418 -6.32 19.76 2.63
CA TYR A 418 -6.56 20.89 1.73
C TYR A 418 -5.59 22.05 1.98
N MET A 419 -5.40 22.43 3.26
CA MET A 419 -4.48 23.51 3.63
C MET A 419 -3.02 23.21 3.28
N ILE A 420 -2.60 21.95 3.45
CA ILE A 420 -1.25 21.52 3.04
C ILE A 420 -1.09 21.67 1.53
N ARG A 421 -2.04 21.21 0.73
CA ARG A 421 -2.00 21.32 -0.73
C ARG A 421 -2.05 22.78 -1.20
N ALA A 422 -2.93 23.59 -0.62
CA ALA A 422 -3.05 25.00 -0.97
C ALA A 422 -1.76 25.79 -0.67
N ARG A 423 -1.09 25.46 0.44
CA ARG A 423 0.15 26.14 0.86
C ARG A 423 1.39 25.66 0.10
N CYS A 424 1.48 24.37 -0.16
CA CYS A 424 2.71 23.73 -0.63
C CYS A 424 2.74 23.52 -2.14
N GLY A 425 1.61 23.76 -2.82
CA GLY A 425 1.51 23.57 -4.26
C GLY A 425 1.34 22.10 -4.66
N SER A 426 1.46 21.84 -5.97
CA SER A 426 1.16 20.55 -6.59
C SER A 426 2.41 19.68 -6.88
N SER A 427 3.65 20.21 -6.75
CA SER A 427 4.83 19.40 -6.98
C SER A 427 5.08 18.44 -5.81
N LEU A 428 5.50 17.23 -6.11
CA LEU A 428 5.83 16.22 -5.10
C LEU A 428 6.91 16.73 -4.15
N GLY A 429 7.92 17.42 -4.67
CA GLY A 429 9.01 17.97 -3.87
C GLY A 429 8.53 19.02 -2.86
N SER A 430 7.67 19.95 -3.28
CA SER A 430 7.12 20.97 -2.37
C SER A 430 6.24 20.35 -1.30
N LEU A 431 5.42 19.38 -1.70
CA LEU A 431 4.52 18.66 -0.80
C LEU A 431 5.28 17.85 0.26
N LEU A 432 6.33 17.14 -0.17
CA LEU A 432 7.19 16.39 0.74
C LEU A 432 7.95 17.29 1.70
N GLY A 433 8.45 18.44 1.24
CA GLY A 433 9.05 19.44 2.12
C GLY A 433 8.10 19.87 3.24
N CYS A 434 6.86 20.20 2.90
CA CYS A 434 5.84 20.58 3.90
C CYS A 434 5.46 19.44 4.86
N LEU A 435 5.44 18.20 4.39
CA LEU A 435 5.15 17.03 5.22
C LEU A 435 6.33 16.72 6.16
N SER A 436 7.56 16.91 5.67
CA SER A 436 8.78 16.71 6.44
C SER A 436 8.92 17.74 7.56
N ASP A 437 8.70 19.02 7.29
CA ASP A 437 8.72 20.10 8.29
C ASP A 437 7.79 19.85 9.49
N LYS A 438 6.75 19.06 9.30
CA LYS A 438 5.77 18.70 10.32
C LYS A 438 5.97 17.32 10.91
N ASN A 439 7.08 16.64 10.65
CA ASN A 439 7.39 15.26 11.07
C ASN A 439 6.27 14.26 10.68
N ARG A 440 5.72 14.41 9.48
CA ARG A 440 4.56 13.60 9.02
C ARG A 440 4.93 12.49 8.06
N ILE A 441 6.21 12.37 7.73
CA ILE A 441 6.72 11.31 6.89
C ILE A 441 6.95 10.08 7.75
N GLN A 442 6.01 9.14 7.71
CA GLN A 442 6.07 7.88 8.47
C GLN A 442 5.77 6.69 7.56
N PRO A 443 6.59 5.62 7.59
CA PRO A 443 6.36 4.46 6.73
C PRO A 443 5.10 3.70 7.12
N LEU A 444 4.43 3.13 6.13
CA LEU A 444 3.41 2.11 6.35
C LEU A 444 4.11 0.81 6.71
N THR A 445 3.57 0.11 7.68
CA THR A 445 3.99 -1.24 8.04
C THR A 445 2.84 -2.20 7.74
N THR A 446 3.11 -3.21 6.94
CA THR A 446 2.15 -4.27 6.60
C THR A 446 2.78 -5.62 6.87
N GLN A 447 1.95 -6.59 7.26
CA GLN A 447 2.37 -7.94 7.57
C GLN A 447 1.64 -8.94 6.69
N GLY A 448 2.31 -9.98 6.27
CA GLY A 448 1.82 -11.07 5.47
C GLY A 448 2.72 -12.28 5.56
N ASN A 449 2.65 -13.15 4.56
CA ASN A 449 3.46 -14.38 4.51
C ASN A 449 4.10 -14.52 3.13
N ILE A 450 5.19 -15.29 3.08
CA ILE A 450 5.79 -15.73 1.83
C ILE A 450 4.87 -16.77 1.21
N THR A 451 4.41 -16.51 -0.01
CA THR A 451 3.47 -17.39 -0.73
C THR A 451 4.17 -18.25 -1.77
N ASP A 452 5.29 -17.76 -2.34
CA ASP A 452 6.10 -18.50 -3.31
C ASP A 452 7.54 -17.98 -3.34
N LEU A 453 8.46 -18.75 -3.94
CA LEU A 453 9.89 -18.45 -4.02
C LEU A 453 10.46 -18.93 -5.33
N ASP A 454 11.27 -18.08 -5.96
CA ASP A 454 12.22 -18.50 -6.99
C ASP A 454 13.62 -17.94 -6.70
N VAL A 455 14.56 -18.20 -7.63
CA VAL A 455 15.96 -17.75 -7.46
C VAL A 455 16.07 -16.23 -7.39
N HIS A 456 15.23 -15.51 -8.14
CA HIS A 456 15.27 -14.04 -8.27
C HIS A 456 14.18 -13.32 -7.49
N ARG A 457 13.18 -14.03 -6.93
CA ARG A 457 11.99 -13.40 -6.36
C ARG A 457 11.51 -14.09 -5.09
N VAL A 458 11.09 -13.28 -4.14
CA VAL A 458 10.28 -13.67 -2.99
C VAL A 458 8.86 -13.16 -3.26
N VAL A 459 7.90 -14.07 -3.38
CA VAL A 459 6.49 -13.73 -3.56
C VAL A 459 5.81 -13.69 -2.19
N TYR A 460 5.04 -12.65 -1.92
CA TYR A 460 4.40 -12.48 -0.62
C TYR A 460 3.08 -11.70 -0.73
N ASP A 461 2.23 -11.80 0.30
CA ASP A 461 0.87 -11.24 0.33
C ASP A 461 0.69 -10.00 1.24
N ALA A 462 1.75 -9.50 1.89
CA ALA A 462 1.68 -8.23 2.63
C ALA A 462 1.38 -7.07 1.66
N ARG A 463 0.38 -6.26 1.98
CA ARG A 463 -0.12 -5.20 1.08
C ARG A 463 0.94 -4.14 0.79
N THR A 464 1.11 -3.83 -0.49
CA THR A 464 1.91 -2.71 -0.98
C THR A 464 1.23 -2.07 -2.20
N ALA A 465 1.78 -0.98 -2.71
CA ALA A 465 1.34 -0.28 -3.92
C ALA A 465 2.52 0.49 -4.52
N GLU A 466 2.30 1.21 -5.61
CA GLU A 466 3.26 2.15 -6.19
C GLU A 466 3.85 3.07 -5.10
N GLY A 467 5.14 3.37 -5.16
CA GLY A 467 5.89 4.06 -4.09
C GLY A 467 6.42 3.13 -2.99
N GLY A 468 5.89 1.91 -2.87
CA GLY A 468 6.47 0.86 -2.02
C GLY A 468 7.72 0.20 -2.62
N SER A 469 8.04 0.45 -3.88
CA SER A 469 9.28 -0.02 -4.53
C SER A 469 10.51 0.44 -3.75
N GLY A 470 11.45 -0.46 -3.50
CA GLY A 470 12.65 -0.21 -2.70
C GLY A 470 12.46 -0.39 -1.19
N ALA A 471 11.27 -0.74 -0.74
CA ALA A 471 10.99 -0.98 0.68
C ALA A 471 11.69 -2.25 1.19
N PRO A 472 12.18 -2.26 2.45
CA PRO A 472 12.68 -3.46 3.09
C PRO A 472 11.55 -4.45 3.34
N LEU A 473 11.78 -5.72 3.01
CA LEU A 473 10.96 -6.86 3.42
C LEU A 473 11.70 -7.57 4.55
N PHE A 474 11.14 -7.52 5.76
CA PHE A 474 11.69 -8.20 6.93
C PHE A 474 11.15 -9.63 7.04
N GLY A 475 12.03 -10.56 7.41
CA GLY A 475 11.66 -11.91 7.81
C GLY A 475 11.33 -12.02 9.30
N GLN A 476 11.00 -13.23 9.74
CA GLN A 476 10.72 -13.54 11.16
C GLN A 476 11.91 -13.28 12.08
N SER A 477 13.14 -13.31 11.57
CA SER A 477 14.36 -12.97 12.31
C SER A 477 14.44 -11.48 12.68
N GLY A 478 13.54 -10.64 12.18
CA GLY A 478 13.63 -9.19 12.31
C GLY A 478 14.71 -8.56 11.42
N ARG A 479 15.26 -9.31 10.47
CA ARG A 479 16.26 -8.86 9.50
C ARG A 479 15.63 -8.72 8.13
N VAL A 480 16.19 -7.84 7.31
CA VAL A 480 15.74 -7.63 5.93
C VAL A 480 16.16 -8.82 5.07
N ILE A 481 15.18 -9.51 4.48
CA ILE A 481 15.33 -10.67 3.60
C ILE A 481 15.17 -10.33 2.12
N GLY A 482 14.65 -9.15 1.80
CA GLY A 482 14.42 -8.73 0.40
C GLY A 482 14.18 -7.24 0.27
N VAL A 483 14.22 -6.78 -0.98
CA VAL A 483 13.89 -5.42 -1.41
C VAL A 483 12.61 -5.51 -2.23
N ASN A 484 11.53 -4.91 -1.75
CA ASN A 484 10.25 -4.92 -2.45
C ASN A 484 10.36 -4.20 -3.79
N PHE A 485 9.75 -4.77 -4.82
CA PHE A 485 9.48 -4.06 -6.06
C PHE A 485 8.00 -4.28 -6.45
N ALA A 486 7.27 -3.17 -6.64
CA ALA A 486 5.88 -3.25 -7.04
C ALA A 486 5.81 -3.67 -8.51
N ILE A 487 5.15 -4.78 -8.80
CA ILE A 487 4.73 -5.12 -10.16
C ILE A 487 3.24 -4.79 -10.26
N PHE A 488 2.90 -3.96 -11.23
CA PHE A 488 1.53 -3.75 -11.65
C PHE A 488 1.03 -5.02 -12.34
N THR A 489 0.37 -5.89 -11.60
CA THR A 489 -0.45 -6.93 -12.19
C THR A 489 -1.87 -6.74 -11.67
N GLU A 490 -2.76 -6.34 -12.56
CA GLU A 490 -4.16 -6.04 -12.28
C GLU A 490 -4.96 -7.20 -11.66
N SER A 491 -4.36 -8.38 -11.53
CA SER A 491 -5.11 -9.59 -11.17
C SER A 491 -4.56 -10.42 -10.01
N THR A 492 -3.43 -10.05 -9.37
CA THR A 492 -2.87 -10.91 -8.31
C THR A 492 -2.69 -10.15 -7.00
N ALA A 493 -3.18 -10.74 -5.92
CA ALA A 493 -2.92 -10.29 -4.54
C ALA A 493 -1.46 -10.55 -4.09
N SER A 494 -0.56 -10.81 -5.04
CA SER A 494 0.83 -11.19 -4.78
C SER A 494 1.78 -10.06 -5.09
N ASN A 495 2.67 -9.76 -4.16
CA ASN A 495 3.75 -8.81 -4.30
C ASN A 495 5.08 -9.53 -4.39
N PHE A 496 6.08 -8.85 -4.90
CA PHE A 496 7.39 -9.42 -5.17
C PHE A 496 8.48 -8.62 -4.47
N ALA A 497 9.49 -9.33 -3.97
CA ALA A 497 10.71 -8.72 -3.49
C ALA A 497 11.94 -9.42 -4.10
N VAL A 498 12.97 -8.65 -4.39
CA VAL A 498 14.28 -9.18 -4.76
C VAL A 498 14.95 -9.72 -3.49
N PRO A 499 15.44 -10.98 -3.48
CA PRO A 499 16.15 -11.52 -2.33
C PRO A 499 17.34 -10.65 -1.92
N ILE A 500 17.52 -10.46 -0.62
CA ILE A 500 18.54 -9.53 -0.07
C ILE A 500 19.98 -9.88 -0.45
N ARG A 501 20.26 -11.13 -0.84
CA ARG A 501 21.59 -11.55 -1.29
C ARG A 501 22.10 -10.70 -2.47
N TYR A 502 21.22 -10.35 -3.42
CA TYR A 502 21.58 -9.47 -4.54
C TYR A 502 21.93 -8.06 -4.08
N GLY A 503 21.20 -7.56 -3.07
CA GLY A 503 21.54 -6.30 -2.39
C GLY A 503 22.87 -6.35 -1.66
N LEU A 504 23.16 -7.45 -0.95
CA LEU A 504 24.44 -7.65 -0.25
C LEU A 504 25.62 -7.69 -1.22
N GLU A 505 25.52 -8.44 -2.31
CA GLU A 505 26.55 -8.49 -3.36
C GLU A 505 26.79 -7.10 -3.97
N LEU A 506 25.71 -6.34 -4.19
CA LEU A 506 25.79 -4.99 -4.74
C LEU A 506 26.46 -4.02 -3.77
N LEU A 507 26.11 -4.10 -2.48
CA LEU A 507 26.69 -3.32 -1.39
C LEU A 507 28.19 -3.59 -1.27
N GLN A 508 28.61 -4.86 -1.32
CA GLN A 508 30.03 -5.23 -1.31
C GLN A 508 30.79 -4.62 -2.49
N ARG A 509 30.23 -4.71 -3.70
CA ARG A 509 30.80 -4.04 -4.91
C ARG A 509 30.86 -2.52 -4.75
N ALA A 510 29.94 -1.92 -4.01
CA ALA A 510 29.92 -0.48 -3.71
C ALA A 510 30.95 -0.07 -2.64
N GLY A 511 31.59 -1.01 -1.97
CA GLY A 511 32.56 -0.74 -0.89
C GLY A 511 31.93 -0.59 0.50
N TRP A 512 30.69 -1.06 0.67
CA TRP A 512 30.03 -1.07 1.98
C TRP A 512 30.67 -2.08 2.93
N VAL A 513 30.87 -1.66 4.18
CA VAL A 513 31.35 -2.51 5.27
C VAL A 513 30.21 -2.74 6.25
N PRO A 514 29.87 -4.00 6.57
CA PRO A 514 28.83 -4.27 7.56
C PRO A 514 29.16 -3.61 8.91
N PRO A 515 28.16 -3.03 9.62
CA PRO A 515 28.38 -2.39 10.91
C PRO A 515 29.02 -3.31 11.94
N ASP A 516 28.63 -4.58 11.98
CA ASP A 516 29.20 -5.61 12.88
C ASP A 516 30.72 -5.81 12.64
N ALA A 517 31.16 -5.71 11.39
CA ALA A 517 32.58 -5.83 11.04
C ALA A 517 33.36 -4.52 11.29
N ALA A 518 32.70 -3.37 11.21
CA ALA A 518 33.31 -2.09 11.52
C ALA A 518 33.63 -1.95 13.02
N GLU A 519 32.72 -2.42 13.88
CA GLU A 519 32.95 -2.47 15.35
C GLU A 519 34.06 -3.45 15.73
N ALA A 520 34.13 -4.62 15.08
CA ALA A 520 35.20 -5.58 15.28
C ALA A 520 36.58 -4.99 14.93
N ASN A 521 36.70 -4.32 13.79
CA ASN A 521 37.92 -3.67 13.33
C ASN A 521 38.32 -2.48 14.23
N MET A 522 37.39 -1.74 14.81
CA MET A 522 37.68 -0.66 15.76
C MET A 522 38.22 -1.24 17.09
N ASN A 523 37.69 -2.35 17.56
CA ASN A 523 38.14 -3.02 18.79
C ASN A 523 39.52 -3.67 18.61
N GLU A 524 39.83 -4.23 17.44
CA GLU A 524 41.17 -4.78 17.15
C GLU A 524 42.22 -3.67 17.05
N ASN A 525 41.93 -2.55 16.38
CA ASN A 525 42.82 -1.40 16.29
C ASN A 525 42.96 -0.65 17.62
N GLY A 526 41.90 -0.62 18.46
CA GLY A 526 41.95 -0.08 19.82
C GLY A 526 42.88 -0.89 20.74
N ASN A 527 42.88 -2.22 20.63
CA ASN A 527 43.78 -3.10 21.37
C ASN A 527 45.22 -3.09 20.87
N ALA A 528 45.42 -2.88 19.57
CA ALA A 528 46.76 -2.78 18.98
C ALA A 528 47.50 -1.49 19.44
N ASN A 529 46.80 -0.40 19.68
CA ASN A 529 47.36 0.84 20.21
C ASN A 529 47.64 0.82 21.73
N GLN A 530 47.09 -0.13 22.48
CA GLN A 530 47.42 -0.33 23.92
C GLN A 530 48.60 -1.28 24.16
N ALA A 531 49.06 -2.00 23.13
CA ALA A 531 50.16 -2.93 23.18
C ALA A 531 51.51 -2.36 22.71
N ALA A 532 51.74 -1.06 22.81
CA ALA A 532 53.08 -0.49 22.60
C ALA A 532 54.03 -0.90 23.73
N PRO A 533 55.23 -1.43 23.45
CA PRO A 533 56.09 -1.97 24.46
C PRO A 533 56.61 -0.87 25.40
N ARG A 534 56.41 -1.07 26.71
CA ARG A 534 57.11 -0.29 27.72
C ARG A 534 58.62 -0.57 27.58
N ASN A 535 59.39 0.44 27.16
CA ASN A 535 60.85 0.42 27.18
C ASN A 535 61.32 0.23 28.61
N ASN A 536 61.80 -0.97 28.91
CA ASN A 536 62.60 -1.24 30.09
C ASN A 536 63.96 -0.58 29.92
N ALA A 537 64.23 0.52 30.59
CA ALA A 537 65.57 1.07 30.77
C ALA A 537 66.32 0.17 31.83
N PRO A 538 67.59 -0.21 31.59
CA PRO A 538 68.34 -1.03 32.52
C PRO A 538 68.74 -0.23 33.78
N PRO A 539 68.92 -0.89 34.97
CA PRO A 539 69.29 -0.22 36.21
C PRO A 539 70.71 0.28 36.14
N GLN A 540 70.97 1.55 36.48
CA GLN A 540 72.29 2.10 36.73
C GLN A 540 72.80 1.59 38.02
N ASN A 541 73.96 0.92 37.95
CA ASN A 541 74.79 0.43 39.04
C ASN A 541 75.51 1.60 39.70
N SER A 542 75.18 1.92 40.92
CA SER A 542 75.97 2.84 41.76
C SER A 542 77.07 2.09 42.45
N SER A 543 78.32 2.15 41.99
CA SER A 543 79.50 1.78 42.70
C SER A 543 79.99 2.94 43.58
N ARG A 544 80.01 2.70 44.84
CA ARG A 544 80.62 3.40 45.94
C ARG A 544 82.11 3.47 45.70
N GLN A 545 82.73 4.62 45.81
CA GLN A 545 84.12 4.67 46.31
C GLN A 545 84.32 5.87 47.23
N GLU A 546 84.90 5.51 48.33
CA GLU A 546 85.42 6.35 49.43
C GLU A 546 86.57 7.22 48.95
N ARG A 547 86.65 8.42 49.35
CA ARG A 547 87.57 9.15 50.25
C ARG A 547 87.23 10.66 50.18
#